data_3c98212698fcb6480cc7908203262515
#
_entry.id   3c98212698fcb6480cc7908203262515
#
_cell.length_a   1.000
_cell.length_b   1.000
_cell.length_c   1.000
_cell.angle_alpha   90.00
_cell.angle_beta   90.00
_cell.angle_gamma   90.00
#
_symmetry.space_group_name_H-M   'P 1'
#
loop_
_entity.id
_entity.type
_entity.pdbx_description
1 polymer ?
#
loop_
_entity_poly.entity_id
_entity_poly.type
_entity_poly.pdbx_seq_one_letter_code
_entity_poly.pdbx_strand_id
1 'polypeptide(L)'
;AYECDYPHSDALWPEVPEYLWKSLQHLTDTQIDKITHQNAMRWLHHDLFKHYKRDELTVGALRARAAADKVDITPISSGGAAPLAEGEVKRRVTSGDIFRMMAKQANVA
;
A
#
# COMPACT_ATOMS: atom_id res chain seq x y z
N ALA A 1 13.48 -1.53 3.94
CA ALA A 1 12.39 -0.58 4.18
C ALA A 1 11.17 -1.01 3.38
N TYR A 2 10.01 -0.62 3.85
CA TYR A 2 8.76 -0.78 3.13
C TYR A 2 8.33 0.57 2.54
N GLU A 3 7.69 0.54 1.38
CA GLU A 3 7.01 1.70 0.79
C GLU A 3 5.66 1.27 0.21
N CYS A 4 4.75 2.20 -0.01
CA CYS A 4 3.39 1.91 -0.48
C CYS A 4 3.19 2.19 -1.97
N ASP A 5 4.20 2.72 -2.63
CA ASP A 5 4.21 3.07 -4.06
C ASP A 5 3.08 4.05 -4.48
N TYR A 6 2.54 4.82 -3.51
CA TYR A 6 1.52 5.83 -3.80
C TYR A 6 2.14 7.01 -4.58
N PRO A 7 1.52 7.53 -5.64
CA PRO A 7 0.12 7.30 -6.07
C PRO A 7 -0.02 6.36 -7.29
N HIS A 8 0.79 5.32 -7.42
CA HIS A 8 0.67 4.38 -8.53
C HIS A 8 -0.67 3.65 -8.53
N SER A 9 -1.14 3.23 -9.70
CA SER A 9 -2.46 2.63 -9.89
C SER A 9 -2.63 1.27 -9.22
N ASP A 10 -1.55 0.61 -8.88
CA ASP A 10 -1.51 -0.67 -8.17
C ASP A 10 -1.13 -0.53 -6.68
N ALA A 11 -0.94 0.70 -6.20
CA ALA A 11 -0.75 0.97 -4.79
C ALA A 11 -1.98 0.55 -3.96
N LEU A 12 -1.72 0.01 -2.78
CA LEU A 12 -2.79 -0.46 -1.86
C LEU A 12 -3.25 0.64 -0.89
N TRP A 13 -2.95 1.89 -1.19
CA TRP A 13 -3.40 3.00 -0.35
C TRP A 13 -4.94 3.11 -0.37
N PRO A 14 -5.62 3.34 0.74
CA PRO A 14 -5.11 3.61 2.10
C PRO A 14 -5.00 2.35 2.98
N GLU A 15 -5.18 1.15 2.44
CA GLU A 15 -5.25 -0.12 3.17
C GLU A 15 -3.89 -0.82 3.33
N VAL A 16 -2.82 -0.11 2.97
CA VAL A 16 -1.43 -0.62 3.08
C VAL A 16 -1.11 -1.22 4.45
N PRO A 17 -1.49 -0.60 5.58
CA PRO A 17 -1.16 -1.15 6.89
C PRO A 17 -1.77 -2.52 7.14
N GLU A 18 -3.00 -2.76 6.70
CA GLU A 18 -3.71 -4.03 6.87
C GLU A 18 -3.07 -5.14 6.03
N TYR A 19 -2.67 -4.82 4.81
CA TYR A 19 -1.96 -5.78 3.95
C TYR A 19 -0.58 -6.10 4.50
N LEU A 20 0.16 -5.08 4.92
CA LEU A 20 1.50 -5.24 5.46
C LEU A 20 1.47 -6.05 6.76
N TRP A 21 0.51 -5.81 7.64
CA TRP A 21 0.35 -6.53 8.90
C TRP A 21 0.26 -8.04 8.72
N LYS A 22 -0.47 -8.51 7.71
CA LYS A 22 -0.59 -9.95 7.40
C LYS A 22 0.77 -10.61 7.18
N SER A 23 1.73 -9.85 6.64
CA SER A 23 3.09 -10.35 6.38
C SER A 23 4.04 -10.16 7.57
N LEU A 24 3.77 -9.20 8.46
CA LEU A 24 4.69 -8.81 9.53
C LEU A 24 4.30 -9.30 10.92
N GLN A 25 3.07 -9.75 11.14
CA GLN A 25 2.52 -10.09 12.46
C GLN A 25 3.31 -11.15 13.24
N HIS A 26 4.15 -11.93 12.57
CA HIS A 26 5.02 -12.93 13.19
C HIS A 26 6.38 -12.40 13.64
N LEU A 27 6.68 -11.14 13.33
CA LEU A 27 7.93 -10.49 13.67
C LEU A 27 7.83 -9.77 15.02
N THR A 28 8.98 -9.50 15.62
CA THR A 28 9.06 -8.67 16.83
C THR A 28 8.83 -7.19 16.49
N ASP A 29 8.35 -6.40 17.46
CA ASP A 29 8.15 -4.96 17.30
C ASP A 29 9.40 -4.25 16.78
N THR A 30 10.58 -4.64 17.28
CA THR A 30 11.86 -4.08 16.81
C THR A 30 12.11 -4.36 15.33
N GLN A 31 11.74 -5.54 14.84
CA GLN A 31 11.87 -5.89 13.42
C GLN A 31 10.86 -5.12 12.57
N ILE A 32 9.62 -5.00 13.05
CA ILE A 32 8.56 -4.21 12.41
C ILE A 32 8.99 -2.75 12.31
N ASP A 33 9.46 -2.15 13.40
CA ASP A 33 9.95 -0.77 13.42
C ASP A 33 11.08 -0.53 12.40
N LYS A 34 12.03 -1.47 12.29
CA LYS A 34 13.10 -1.38 11.28
C LYS A 34 12.57 -1.41 9.85
N ILE A 35 11.61 -2.28 9.55
CA ILE A 35 11.05 -2.44 8.21
C ILE A 35 10.19 -1.23 7.85
N THR A 36 9.33 -0.78 8.76
CA THR A 36 8.32 0.24 8.48
C THR A 36 8.89 1.66 8.40
N HIS A 37 9.85 2.00 9.26
CA HIS A 37 10.32 3.39 9.32
C HIS A 37 11.81 3.57 9.60
N GLN A 38 12.42 2.84 10.56
CA GLN A 38 13.77 3.15 11.01
C GLN A 38 14.84 3.02 9.92
N ASN A 39 14.74 2.01 9.03
CA ASN A 39 15.69 1.84 7.94
C ASN A 39 15.56 2.97 6.90
N ALA A 40 14.35 3.39 6.57
CA ALA A 40 14.12 4.50 5.66
C ALA A 40 14.64 5.82 6.25
N MET A 41 14.31 6.11 7.51
CA MET A 41 14.81 7.30 8.22
C MET A 41 16.32 7.38 8.23
N ARG A 42 17.00 6.25 8.49
CA ARG A 42 18.47 6.17 8.48
C ARG A 42 19.04 6.37 7.09
N TRP A 43 18.47 5.72 6.10
CA TRP A 43 18.95 5.79 4.72
C TRP A 43 18.77 7.17 4.11
N LEU A 44 17.62 7.79 4.36
CA LEU A 44 17.30 9.13 3.88
C LEU A 44 17.88 10.26 4.74
N HIS A 45 18.57 9.93 5.83
CA HIS A 45 19.06 10.91 6.82
C HIS A 45 17.94 11.87 7.32
N HIS A 46 16.72 11.34 7.41
CA HIS A 46 15.54 12.09 7.82
C HIS A 46 14.87 11.46 9.04
N ASP A 47 14.87 12.20 10.15
CA ASP A 47 14.25 11.73 11.39
C ASP A 47 12.89 12.40 11.59
N LEU A 48 11.83 11.64 11.38
CA LEU A 48 10.45 12.10 11.55
C LEU A 48 10.15 12.51 13.00
N PHE A 49 10.78 11.86 13.98
CA PHE A 49 10.51 12.11 15.39
C PHE A 49 11.11 13.42 15.93
N LYS A 50 11.90 14.12 15.12
CA LYS A 50 12.27 15.51 15.39
C LYS A 50 11.10 16.50 15.21
N HIS A 51 10.10 16.12 14.42
CA HIS A 51 9.00 17.00 14.03
C HIS A 51 7.64 16.53 14.59
N TYR A 52 7.50 15.23 14.85
CA TYR A 52 6.24 14.61 15.28
C TYR A 52 6.50 13.63 16.42
N LYS A 53 5.53 13.52 17.32
CA LYS A 53 5.55 12.45 18.33
C LYS A 53 5.15 11.14 17.68
N ARG A 54 5.64 10.02 18.22
CA ARG A 54 5.37 8.69 17.67
C ARG A 54 3.87 8.34 17.67
N ASP A 55 3.15 8.73 18.70
CA ASP A 55 1.71 8.52 18.84
C ASP A 55 0.89 9.28 17.78
N GLU A 56 1.38 10.43 17.31
CA GLU A 56 0.76 11.21 16.22
C GLU A 56 0.92 10.55 14.84
N LEU A 57 1.88 9.65 14.69
CA LEU A 57 2.20 8.98 13.43
C LEU A 57 1.68 7.53 13.35
N THR A 58 0.83 7.13 14.28
CA THR A 58 0.15 5.83 14.20
C THR A 58 -0.91 5.83 13.12
N VAL A 59 -1.24 4.66 12.58
CA VAL A 59 -2.31 4.50 11.56
C VAL A 59 -3.63 5.12 12.06
N GLY A 60 -4.00 4.86 13.31
CA GLY A 60 -5.22 5.41 13.91
C GLY A 60 -5.21 6.94 13.99
N ALA A 61 -4.10 7.53 14.46
CA ALA A 61 -3.96 8.99 14.57
C ALA A 61 -4.01 9.67 13.19
N LEU A 62 -3.33 9.11 12.19
CA LEU A 62 -3.32 9.65 10.84
C LEU A 62 -4.69 9.53 10.17
N ARG A 63 -5.43 8.45 10.39
CA ARG A 63 -6.83 8.31 9.91
C ARG A 63 -7.77 9.30 10.58
N ALA A 64 -7.64 9.50 11.89
CA ALA A 64 -8.43 10.49 12.59
C ALA A 64 -8.16 11.91 12.06
N ARG A 65 -6.89 12.24 11.79
CA ARG A 65 -6.50 13.51 11.18
C ARG A 65 -7.07 13.65 9.76
N ALA A 66 -6.94 12.63 8.92
CA ALA A 66 -7.50 12.63 7.57
C ALA A 66 -9.02 12.88 7.59
N ALA A 67 -9.75 12.26 8.51
CA ALA A 67 -11.17 12.48 8.68
C ALA A 67 -11.50 13.93 9.13
N ALA A 68 -10.73 14.48 10.07
CA ALA A 68 -10.88 15.87 10.52
C ALA A 68 -10.60 16.87 9.37
N ASP A 69 -9.60 16.61 8.57
CA ASP A 69 -9.22 17.44 7.43
C ASP A 69 -10.07 17.17 6.17
N LYS A 70 -11.08 16.27 6.27
CA LYS A 70 -11.97 15.85 5.17
C LYS A 70 -11.21 15.33 3.95
N VAL A 71 -10.10 14.66 4.16
CA VAL A 71 -9.33 14.00 3.11
C VAL A 71 -10.11 12.78 2.62
N ASP A 72 -10.31 12.68 1.32
CA ASP A 72 -10.90 11.50 0.72
C ASP A 72 -9.89 10.35 0.74
N ILE A 73 -10.20 9.33 1.53
CA ILE A 73 -9.41 8.10 1.66
C ILE A 73 -10.08 6.91 0.96
N THR A 74 -10.96 7.16 0.01
CA THR A 74 -11.53 6.09 -0.81
C THR A 74 -10.42 5.42 -1.63
N PRO A 75 -10.29 4.09 -1.61
CA PRO A 75 -9.30 3.40 -2.43
C PRO A 75 -9.46 3.73 -3.91
N ILE A 76 -8.43 4.30 -4.52
CA ILE A 76 -8.40 4.58 -5.96
C ILE A 76 -8.12 3.29 -6.71
N SER A 77 -7.23 2.46 -6.18
CA SER A 77 -6.96 1.13 -6.68
C SER A 77 -7.84 0.13 -5.95
N SER A 78 -8.84 -0.35 -6.63
CA SER A 78 -9.66 -1.48 -6.13
C SER A 78 -8.92 -2.81 -6.18
N GLY A 79 -7.59 -2.82 -6.40
CA GLY A 79 -6.89 -4.02 -6.81
C GLY A 79 -7.37 -4.55 -8.17
N GLY A 80 -8.07 -3.70 -8.93
CA GLY A 80 -8.48 -3.92 -10.31
C GLY A 80 -9.49 -5.02 -10.54
N ALA A 81 -10.08 -5.60 -9.52
CA ALA A 81 -10.98 -6.71 -9.73
C ALA A 81 -12.43 -6.32 -9.38
N ALA A 82 -13.29 -6.40 -10.35
CA ALA A 82 -14.72 -6.58 -10.09
C ALA A 82 -14.92 -7.78 -9.15
N PRO A 83 -15.97 -7.76 -8.32
CA PRO A 83 -16.30 -8.93 -7.50
C PRO A 83 -16.32 -10.19 -8.38
N LEU A 84 -15.62 -11.23 -7.96
CA LEU A 84 -15.63 -12.50 -8.66
C LEU A 84 -17.03 -13.07 -8.65
N ALA A 85 -17.48 -13.62 -9.76
CA ALA A 85 -18.71 -14.41 -9.80
C ALA A 85 -18.56 -15.66 -8.91
N GLU A 86 -19.68 -16.18 -8.43
CA GLU A 86 -19.70 -17.37 -7.58
C GLU A 86 -19.02 -18.55 -8.30
N GLY A 87 -17.97 -19.10 -7.69
CA GLY A 87 -17.16 -20.18 -8.27
C GLY A 87 -15.94 -19.73 -9.08
N GLU A 88 -15.76 -18.45 -9.32
CA GLU A 88 -14.53 -17.95 -9.95
C GLU A 88 -13.34 -17.91 -8.98
N VAL A 89 -12.22 -18.43 -9.44
CA VAL A 89 -10.96 -18.37 -8.68
C VAL A 89 -10.17 -17.12 -9.11
N LYS A 90 -9.81 -16.27 -8.16
CA LYS A 90 -8.98 -15.09 -8.41
C LYS A 90 -7.62 -15.49 -8.95
N ARG A 91 -7.40 -15.29 -10.24
CA ARG A 91 -6.11 -15.49 -10.88
C ARG A 91 -5.25 -14.22 -10.71
N ARG A 92 -4.01 -14.39 -10.32
CA ARG A 92 -3.06 -13.26 -10.30
C ARG A 92 -2.80 -12.78 -11.73
N VAL A 93 -2.97 -11.50 -11.97
CA VAL A 93 -2.52 -10.86 -13.22
C VAL A 93 -1.01 -10.77 -13.20
N THR A 94 -0.37 -11.32 -14.21
CA THR A 94 1.08 -11.28 -14.37
C THR A 94 1.48 -10.23 -15.41
N SER A 95 2.73 -9.78 -15.38
CA SER A 95 3.26 -8.90 -16.44
C SER A 95 3.08 -9.50 -17.83
N GLY A 96 3.17 -10.83 -17.98
CA GLY A 96 2.88 -11.51 -19.24
C GLY A 96 1.42 -11.40 -19.69
N ASP A 97 0.47 -11.28 -18.77
CA ASP A 97 -0.94 -11.03 -19.12
C ASP A 97 -1.11 -9.61 -19.65
N ILE A 98 -0.46 -8.63 -19.02
CA ILE A 98 -0.47 -7.22 -19.47
C ILE A 98 0.13 -7.10 -20.87
N PHE A 99 1.29 -7.71 -21.11
CA PHE A 99 1.91 -7.71 -22.44
C PHE A 99 1.00 -8.34 -23.50
N ARG A 100 0.33 -9.45 -23.18
CA ARG A 100 -0.65 -10.08 -24.09
C ARG A 100 -1.84 -9.18 -24.39
N MET A 101 -2.34 -8.46 -23.40
CA MET A 101 -3.43 -7.49 -23.61
C MET A 101 -3.00 -6.34 -24.52
N MET A 102 -1.82 -5.79 -24.29
CA MET A 102 -1.27 -4.71 -25.13
C MET A 102 -1.02 -5.18 -26.58
N ALA A 103 -0.48 -6.38 -26.77
CA ALA A 103 -0.25 -6.96 -28.09
C ALA A 103 -1.57 -7.21 -28.85
N LYS A 104 -2.64 -7.60 -28.17
CA LYS A 104 -3.99 -7.71 -28.79
C LYS A 104 -4.53 -6.39 -29.26
N GLN A 105 -4.34 -5.31 -28.50
CA GLN A 105 -4.77 -3.97 -28.90
C GLN A 105 -3.98 -3.45 -30.12
N ALA A 106 -2.70 -3.74 -30.20
CA ALA A 106 -1.86 -3.33 -31.35
C ALA A 106 -2.22 -4.05 -32.65
N ASN A 107 -2.82 -5.25 -32.57
CA ASN A 107 -3.24 -6.01 -33.77
C ASN A 107 -4.67 -5.72 -34.24
N VAL A 108 -5.41 -4.84 -33.57
CA VAL A 108 -6.78 -4.42 -33.93
C VAL A 108 -6.78 -3.05 -34.62
N ALA A 109 -5.64 -2.39 -34.66
CA ALA A 109 -5.42 -1.14 -35.41
C ALA A 109 -4.79 -1.44 -36.77
#